data_607171c78036a274777e7e5817be7b42
#
_entry.id   607171c78036a274777e7e5817be7b42
#
_cell.length_a   1.000
_cell.length_b   1.000
_cell.length_c   1.000
_cell.angle_alpha   90.00
_cell.angle_beta   90.00
_cell.angle_gamma   90.00
#
_symmetry.space_group_name_H-M   'P 1'
#
loop_
_entity.id
_entity.type
_entity.pdbx_description
1 polymer ?
#
loop_
_entity_poly.entity_id
_entity_poly.type
_entity_poly.pdbx_seq_one_letter_code
_entity_poly.pdbx_strand_id
1 'polypeptide(L)'
;MPDDPLSNILRSKRETTRFQVLVEVAEHQPSIRQQEIAEKLGVTPQAISEYVRDLAEDGFISAEGRGRYYVTHKGVEWVLNNAEVLEAYARHVRRDIIHQVATWAAIADSDLKTGDSVGVYMKNGWL
;
A
#
# COMPACT_ATOMS: atom_id res chain seq x y z
N MET A 1 -3.35 -20.54 -6.97
CA MET A 1 -3.12 -20.05 -6.79
C MET A 1 -2.69 -19.72 -6.38
N PRO A 2 -2.69 -20.33 -6.27
CA PRO A 2 -2.56 -19.66 -5.69
C PRO A 2 -1.83 -18.89 -5.72
N ASP A 3 -1.79 -19.32 -5.23
CA ASP A 3 -1.69 -17.93 -5.51
C ASP A 3 -0.50 -17.32 -4.91
N ASP A 4 0.29 -16.72 -5.77
CA ASP A 4 1.37 -15.87 -5.34
C ASP A 4 0.76 -14.70 -4.56
N PRO A 5 1.06 -14.56 -3.27
CA PRO A 5 0.51 -13.45 -2.49
C PRO A 5 0.85 -12.08 -3.06
N LEU A 6 1.94 -11.99 -3.84
CA LEU A 6 2.36 -10.73 -4.40
C LEU A 6 1.68 -10.42 -5.73
N SER A 7 0.94 -11.37 -6.29
CA SER A 7 0.46 -11.24 -7.65
C SER A 7 -0.59 -10.15 -7.80
N ASN A 8 -1.36 -9.88 -6.77
CA ASN A 8 -2.44 -8.90 -6.87
C ASN A 8 -1.98 -7.50 -6.50
N ILE A 9 -1.64 -7.31 -5.24
CA ILE A 9 -1.43 -5.96 -4.75
C ILE A 9 -0.12 -5.35 -5.25
N LEU A 10 0.89 -6.15 -5.47
CA LEU A 10 2.19 -5.62 -5.86
C LEU A 10 2.49 -5.71 -7.35
N ARG A 11 1.74 -6.51 -8.09
CA ARG A 11 2.00 -6.68 -9.51
C ARG A 11 1.03 -5.97 -10.42
N SER A 12 -0.12 -5.58 -9.89
CA SER A 12 -1.16 -4.93 -10.68
C SER A 12 -1.39 -3.53 -10.16
N LYS A 13 -1.13 -2.56 -11.04
CA LYS A 13 -1.40 -1.18 -10.71
C LYS A 13 -2.88 -0.99 -10.40
N ARG A 14 -3.74 -1.68 -11.14
CA ARG A 14 -5.16 -1.61 -10.92
C ARG A 14 -5.54 -2.11 -9.52
N GLU A 15 -4.97 -3.24 -9.11
CA GLU A 15 -5.28 -3.78 -7.80
C GLU A 15 -4.75 -2.90 -6.69
N THR A 16 -3.57 -2.33 -6.89
CA THR A 16 -3.02 -1.38 -5.91
C THR A 16 -3.94 -0.17 -5.76
N THR A 17 -4.41 0.36 -6.87
CA THR A 17 -5.29 1.53 -6.82
C THR A 17 -6.64 1.17 -6.19
N ARG A 18 -7.20 0.01 -6.53
CA ARG A 18 -8.44 -0.45 -5.89
C ARG A 18 -8.28 -0.50 -4.37
N PHE A 19 -7.17 -1.06 -3.93
CA PHE A 19 -6.87 -1.15 -2.51
C PHE A 19 -6.85 0.24 -1.88
N GLN A 20 -6.14 1.16 -2.50
CA GLN A 20 -6.02 2.52 -1.97
C GLN A 20 -7.37 3.24 -1.96
N VAL A 21 -8.17 3.05 -3.00
CA VAL A 21 -9.50 3.66 -3.05
C VAL A 21 -10.37 3.13 -1.92
N LEU A 22 -10.32 1.82 -1.68
CA LEU A 22 -11.15 1.25 -0.62
C LEU A 22 -10.72 1.76 0.75
N VAL A 23 -9.43 1.91 0.98
CA VAL A 23 -8.93 2.49 2.22
C VAL A 23 -9.44 3.92 2.39
N GLU A 24 -9.43 4.70 1.30
CA GLU A 24 -9.94 6.06 1.36
C GLU A 24 -11.44 6.09 1.65
N VAL A 25 -12.18 5.17 1.08
CA VAL A 25 -13.60 5.08 1.39
C VAL A 25 -13.81 4.78 2.86
N ALA A 26 -13.03 3.85 3.41
CA ALA A 26 -13.14 3.52 4.83
C ALA A 26 -12.85 4.73 5.70
N GLU A 27 -11.87 5.51 5.32
CA GLU A 27 -11.48 6.68 6.09
C GLU A 27 -12.54 7.77 6.11
N HIS A 28 -13.25 7.93 4.99
CA HIS A 28 -14.18 9.05 4.82
C HIS A 28 -15.64 8.66 4.92
N GLN A 29 -15.94 7.37 5.07
CA GLN A 29 -17.33 6.94 5.07
C GLN A 29 -18.14 7.66 6.15
N PRO A 30 -19.41 7.92 5.92
CA PRO A 30 -20.18 7.47 4.75
C PRO A 30 -20.10 8.41 3.55
N SER A 31 -19.50 9.57 3.67
CA SER A 31 -19.49 10.59 2.62
C SER A 31 -18.10 10.71 2.05
N ILE A 32 -17.89 10.09 0.88
CA ILE A 32 -16.59 10.18 0.24
C ILE A 32 -16.56 11.38 -0.70
N ARG A 33 -15.39 11.98 -0.78
CA ARG A 33 -15.16 13.11 -1.68
C ARG A 33 -14.26 12.67 -2.80
N GLN A 34 -14.87 12.32 -3.92
CA GLN A 34 -14.15 11.70 -5.02
C GLN A 34 -13.02 12.58 -5.53
N GLN A 35 -13.24 13.88 -5.56
CA GLN A 35 -12.22 14.79 -6.06
C GLN A 35 -10.99 14.81 -5.16
N GLU A 36 -11.20 14.80 -3.86
CA GLU A 36 -10.07 14.77 -2.92
C GLU A 36 -9.28 13.48 -3.04
N ILE A 37 -10.01 12.38 -3.14
CA ILE A 37 -9.35 11.08 -3.29
C ILE A 37 -8.56 11.02 -4.58
N ALA A 38 -9.16 11.56 -5.65
CA ALA A 38 -8.49 11.58 -6.95
C ALA A 38 -7.18 12.35 -6.88
N GLU A 39 -7.19 13.51 -6.25
CA GLU A 39 -5.99 14.31 -6.12
C GLU A 39 -4.93 13.58 -5.30
N LYS A 40 -5.36 12.96 -4.22
CA LYS A 40 -4.44 12.25 -3.35
C LYS A 40 -3.77 11.07 -4.05
N LEU A 41 -4.54 10.37 -4.85
CA LEU A 41 -4.02 9.16 -5.51
C LEU A 41 -3.46 9.43 -6.90
N GLY A 42 -3.59 10.66 -7.40
CA GLY A 42 -3.04 11.00 -8.70
C GLY A 42 -3.82 10.43 -9.87
N VAL A 43 -5.12 10.28 -9.71
CA VAL A 43 -6.00 9.80 -10.78
C VAL A 43 -7.13 10.79 -10.97
N THR A 44 -7.98 10.55 -11.95
CA THR A 44 -9.10 11.45 -12.22
C THR A 44 -10.28 11.11 -11.32
N PRO A 45 -11.15 12.10 -11.03
CA PRO A 45 -12.38 11.80 -10.29
C PRO A 45 -13.26 10.77 -10.98
N GLN A 46 -13.22 10.77 -12.31
CA GLN A 46 -13.96 9.81 -13.09
C GLN A 46 -13.45 8.38 -12.83
N ALA A 47 -12.12 8.24 -12.74
CA ALA A 47 -11.53 6.94 -12.43
C ALA A 47 -11.96 6.50 -11.04
N ILE A 48 -12.01 7.43 -10.08
CA ILE A 48 -12.44 7.08 -8.73
C ILE A 48 -13.88 6.55 -8.76
N SER A 49 -14.76 7.21 -9.51
CA SER A 49 -16.14 6.73 -9.66
C SER A 49 -16.19 5.30 -10.18
N GLU A 50 -15.35 5.01 -11.16
CA GLU A 50 -15.31 3.67 -11.73
C GLU A 50 -14.78 2.64 -10.75
N TYR A 51 -13.75 3.01 -9.99
CA TYR A 51 -13.23 2.11 -8.97
C TYR A 51 -14.26 1.85 -7.89
N VAL A 52 -14.97 2.88 -7.46
CA VAL A 52 -16.00 2.71 -6.43
C VAL A 52 -17.09 1.77 -6.92
N ARG A 53 -17.52 1.94 -8.16
CA ARG A 53 -18.53 1.06 -8.75
C ARG A 53 -18.05 -0.38 -8.83
N ASP A 54 -16.82 -0.54 -9.25
CA ASP A 54 -16.19 -1.85 -9.37
C ASP A 54 -16.12 -2.54 -8.01
N LEU A 55 -15.70 -1.80 -7.00
CA LEU A 55 -15.60 -2.35 -5.65
C LEU A 55 -16.97 -2.69 -5.09
N ALA A 56 -17.98 -1.90 -5.44
CA ALA A 56 -19.35 -2.20 -5.02
C ALA A 56 -19.85 -3.47 -5.68
N GLU A 57 -19.52 -3.66 -6.94
CA GLU A 57 -19.93 -4.87 -7.65
C GLU A 57 -19.28 -6.10 -7.05
N ASP A 58 -18.07 -5.96 -6.57
CA ASP A 58 -17.37 -7.08 -5.92
C ASP A 58 -17.84 -7.31 -4.49
N GLY A 59 -18.72 -6.45 -3.99
CA GLY A 59 -19.24 -6.61 -2.65
C GLY A 59 -18.38 -6.03 -1.55
N PHE A 60 -17.38 -5.21 -1.91
CA PHE A 60 -16.50 -4.61 -0.92
C PHE A 60 -17.04 -3.29 -0.38
N ILE A 61 -17.95 -2.68 -1.11
CA ILE A 61 -18.58 -1.42 -0.72
C ILE A 61 -20.08 -1.59 -0.80
N SER A 62 -20.79 -1.03 0.18
CA SER A 62 -22.24 -0.96 0.19
C SER A 62 -22.66 0.49 -0.05
N ALA A 63 -23.48 0.71 -1.07
CA ALA A 63 -24.03 2.03 -1.35
C ALA A 63 -25.36 2.15 -0.66
N GLU A 64 -25.47 3.09 0.29
CA GLU A 64 -26.66 3.25 1.10
C GLU A 64 -27.24 4.63 0.84
N GLY A 65 -28.15 4.71 -0.09
CA GLY A 65 -28.70 5.99 -0.45
C GLY A 65 -27.73 6.79 -1.27
N ARG A 66 -28.10 8.05 -1.53
CA ARG A 66 -27.35 8.88 -2.43
C ARG A 66 -26.05 9.37 -1.78
N GLY A 67 -24.92 8.99 -2.39
CA GLY A 67 -23.63 9.48 -1.96
C GLY A 67 -23.16 8.95 -0.63
N ARG A 68 -23.76 7.88 -0.14
CA ARG A 68 -23.37 7.28 1.12
C ARG A 68 -22.79 5.89 0.86
N TYR A 69 -21.56 5.70 1.30
CA TYR A 69 -20.83 4.46 1.03
C TYR A 69 -20.20 3.93 2.30
N TYR A 70 -20.23 2.64 2.45
CA TYR A 70 -19.63 1.96 3.59
C TYR A 70 -18.84 0.77 3.11
N VAL A 71 -17.71 0.53 3.75
CA VAL A 71 -16.95 -0.69 3.49
C VAL A 71 -17.67 -1.86 4.16
N THR A 72 -17.85 -2.93 3.42
CA THR A 72 -18.53 -4.12 3.95
C THR A 72 -17.54 -4.97 4.74
N HIS A 73 -18.09 -5.98 5.43
CA HIS A 73 -17.24 -6.95 6.13
C HIS A 73 -16.28 -7.64 5.14
N LYS A 74 -16.79 -7.97 3.97
CA LYS A 74 -15.96 -8.57 2.92
C LYS A 74 -14.85 -7.63 2.50
N GLY A 75 -15.16 -6.35 2.40
CA GLY A 75 -14.18 -5.34 2.06
C GLY A 75 -13.11 -5.21 3.12
N VAL A 76 -13.50 -5.24 4.39
CA VAL A 76 -12.54 -5.18 5.49
C VAL A 76 -11.57 -6.36 5.42
N GLU A 77 -12.10 -7.56 5.20
CA GLU A 77 -11.26 -8.74 5.09
C GLU A 77 -10.27 -8.61 3.94
N TRP A 78 -10.74 -8.12 2.81
CA TRP A 78 -9.88 -7.96 1.65
C TRP A 78 -8.75 -6.96 1.93
N VAL A 79 -9.09 -5.84 2.59
CA VAL A 79 -8.08 -4.85 2.97
C VAL A 79 -7.06 -5.45 3.92
N LEU A 80 -7.53 -6.17 4.95
CA LEU A 80 -6.62 -6.75 5.93
C LEU A 80 -5.69 -7.78 5.30
N ASN A 81 -6.22 -8.59 4.39
CA ASN A 81 -5.39 -9.59 3.72
C ASN A 81 -4.31 -8.93 2.88
N ASN A 82 -4.66 -7.86 2.16
CA ASN A 82 -3.67 -7.16 1.34
C ASN A 82 -2.67 -6.40 2.21
N ALA A 83 -3.13 -5.82 3.30
CA ALA A 83 -2.22 -5.14 4.22
C ALA A 83 -1.20 -6.11 4.79
N GLU A 84 -1.63 -7.34 5.08
CA GLU A 84 -0.73 -8.37 5.59
C GLU A 84 0.34 -8.72 4.56
N VAL A 85 -0.05 -8.82 3.31
CA VAL A 85 0.90 -9.10 2.24
C VAL A 85 1.92 -7.97 2.13
N LEU A 86 1.44 -6.74 2.18
CA LEU A 86 2.32 -5.57 2.09
C LEU A 86 3.27 -5.51 3.28
N GLU A 87 2.78 -5.80 4.47
CA GLU A 87 3.61 -5.79 5.67
C GLU A 87 4.70 -6.85 5.60
N ALA A 88 4.31 -8.04 5.16
CA ALA A 88 5.27 -9.14 5.07
C ALA A 88 6.36 -8.82 4.06
N TYR A 89 5.97 -8.24 2.93
CA TYR A 89 6.93 -7.86 1.92
C TYR A 89 7.86 -6.75 2.44
N ALA A 90 7.29 -5.74 3.08
CA ALA A 90 8.08 -4.64 3.63
C ALA A 90 9.07 -5.15 4.68
N ARG A 91 8.63 -6.08 5.50
CA ARG A 91 9.50 -6.66 6.53
C ARG A 91 10.63 -7.45 5.89
N HIS A 92 10.30 -8.23 4.86
CA HIS A 92 11.31 -8.99 4.14
C HIS A 92 12.36 -8.06 3.54
N VAL A 93 11.90 -6.99 2.88
CA VAL A 93 12.82 -6.03 2.27
C VAL A 93 13.73 -5.42 3.32
N ARG A 94 13.14 -4.95 4.39
CA ARG A 94 13.87 -4.18 5.40
C ARG A 94 14.81 -5.05 6.22
N ARG A 95 14.32 -6.19 6.69
CA ARG A 95 15.08 -7.04 7.60
C ARG A 95 16.01 -7.99 6.89
N ASP A 96 15.50 -8.64 5.84
CA ASP A 96 16.23 -9.75 5.27
C ASP A 96 17.15 -9.32 4.15
N ILE A 97 16.75 -8.31 3.38
CA ILE A 97 17.51 -7.94 2.18
C ILE A 97 18.29 -6.65 2.40
N ILE A 98 17.59 -5.56 2.67
CA ILE A 98 18.22 -4.24 2.65
C ILE A 98 19.12 -4.03 3.86
N HIS A 99 18.76 -4.54 5.01
CA HIS A 99 19.63 -4.45 6.17
C HIS A 99 20.98 -5.10 5.87
N GLN A 100 20.94 -6.28 5.26
CA GLN A 100 22.14 -7.00 4.91
C GLN A 100 22.99 -6.23 3.90
N VAL A 101 22.32 -5.70 2.87
CA VAL A 101 23.01 -4.92 1.84
C VAL A 101 23.60 -3.64 2.42
N ALA A 102 22.86 -2.99 3.29
CA ALA A 102 23.34 -1.77 3.96
C ALA A 102 24.58 -2.05 4.78
N THR A 103 24.60 -3.18 5.47
CA THR A 103 25.76 -3.57 6.26
C THR A 103 26.98 -3.78 5.36
N TRP A 104 26.79 -4.49 4.24
CA TRP A 104 27.86 -4.69 3.28
C TRP A 104 28.35 -3.37 2.69
N ALA A 105 27.46 -2.48 2.34
CA ALA A 105 27.83 -1.19 1.80
C ALA A 105 28.63 -0.37 2.81
N ALA A 106 28.23 -0.41 4.07
CA ALA A 106 28.92 0.31 5.12
C ALA A 106 30.34 -0.22 5.31
N ILE A 107 30.49 -1.54 5.26
CA ILE A 107 31.79 -2.15 5.39
C ILE A 107 32.69 -1.77 4.22
N ALA A 108 32.16 -1.80 3.00
CA ALA A 108 32.91 -1.45 1.82
C ALA A 108 33.38 0.00 1.88
N ASP A 109 32.51 0.91 2.31
CA ASP A 109 32.87 2.31 2.47
C ASP A 109 33.98 2.48 3.49
N SER A 110 33.89 1.73 4.57
CA SER A 110 34.89 1.80 5.63
C SER A 110 36.26 1.37 5.12
N ASP A 111 36.30 0.33 4.30
CA ASP A 111 37.54 -0.13 3.72
C ASP A 111 38.13 0.86 2.73
N LEU A 112 37.27 1.50 1.95
CA LEU A 112 37.72 2.42 0.91
C LEU A 112 38.06 3.80 1.43
N LYS A 113 37.38 4.22 2.50
CA LYS A 113 37.53 5.57 3.01
C LYS A 113 37.78 5.51 4.50
N THR A 114 39.02 5.30 4.83
CA THR A 114 39.42 5.18 6.21
C THR A 114 38.93 6.39 7.01
N GLY A 115 38.25 6.14 8.10
CA GLY A 115 37.83 7.19 8.99
C GLY A 115 36.48 7.79 8.66
N ASP A 116 35.87 7.39 7.59
CA ASP A 116 34.53 7.88 7.26
C ASP A 116 33.50 7.28 8.19
N SER A 117 32.48 8.07 8.43
CA SER A 117 31.42 7.65 9.34
C SER A 117 30.54 6.60 8.69
N VAL A 118 30.47 5.45 9.31
CA VAL A 118 29.59 4.39 8.86
C VAL A 118 28.19 4.56 9.44
N GLY A 119 28.10 5.32 10.54
CA GLY A 119 26.85 5.49 11.25
C GLY A 119 25.76 6.19 10.46
N VAL A 120 26.12 6.81 9.34
CA VAL A 120 25.14 7.51 8.54
C VAL A 120 24.01 6.57 8.09
N TYR A 121 24.35 5.35 7.80
CA TYR A 121 23.35 4.38 7.32
C TYR A 121 22.38 3.97 8.42
N MET A 122 22.82 4.06 9.64
CA MET A 122 21.98 3.66 10.76
C MET A 122 20.98 4.75 11.14
N LYS A 123 21.28 5.98 10.77
CA LYS A 123 20.44 7.11 11.17
C LYS A 123 19.10 7.12 10.47
N ASN A 124 18.95 6.37 9.40
CA ASN A 124 17.73 6.38 8.63
C ASN A 124 16.73 5.32 9.10
N GLY A 125 16.96 4.78 10.27
CA GLY A 125 16.02 3.84 10.83
C GLY A 125 16.05 2.47 10.19
N TRP A 126 17.17 2.11 9.67
CA TRP A 126 17.33 0.80 9.06
C TRP A 126 17.27 -0.34 10.06
N LEU A 127 17.44 0.00 11.30
CA LEU A 127 17.42 -1.01 12.35
C LEU A 127 16.04 -1.30 12.88
#